data_85d688466f76a36edd93cedccfb6c0f5
#
_entry.id   85d688466f76a36edd93cedccfb6c0f5
#
_cell.length_a   1.000
_cell.length_b   1.000
_cell.length_c   1.000
_cell.angle_alpha   90.00
_cell.angle_beta   90.00
_cell.angle_gamma   90.00
#
_symmetry.space_group_name_H-M   'P 1'
#
loop_
_entity.id
_entity.type
_entity.pdbx_description
1 polymer ?
#
loop_
_entity_poly.entity_id
_entity_poly.type
_entity_poly.pdbx_seq_one_letter_code
_entity_poly.pdbx_strand_id
1 'polypeptide(L)'
;ACAIHCRYCFRREFPYGENQAWRKNWPLTVERLKADQSLSEVILSGGDPLTLDDDAWEEILDGLSEIPQLKRIRIHSRLPIMIPSRVTQEWLAALERCRLECVMVIHANHPAELDSEVRACLHEVSRVATLLNQSVLLRGINDEISTQRQLSERLLECRVIPYYLNLLDRVRGAAHFEVSDEEGVVLIEQMRQRLPGYLIPRLVRD
;
A
#
# COMPACT_ATOMS: atom_id res chain seq x y z
N ALA A 1 -3.99 13.79 4.18
CA ALA A 1 -2.64 14.18 3.72
C ALA A 1 -1.68 13.03 3.94
N CYS A 2 -0.45 13.14 3.41
CA CYS A 2 0.63 12.19 3.71
C CYS A 2 1.64 12.83 4.66
N ALA A 3 2.25 12.03 5.55
CA ALA A 3 3.41 12.47 6.33
C ALA A 3 4.68 12.53 5.45
N ILE A 4 4.73 11.71 4.38
CA ILE A 4 5.86 11.61 3.46
C ILE A 4 5.41 11.94 2.04
N HIS A 5 6.11 12.84 1.37
CA HIS A 5 5.81 13.28 0.01
C HIS A 5 6.70 12.56 -1.03
N CYS A 6 6.13 11.56 -1.72
CA CYS A 6 6.82 10.89 -2.82
C CYS A 6 7.01 11.83 -4.02
N ARG A 7 8.22 11.87 -4.60
CA ARG A 7 8.52 12.73 -5.77
C ARG A 7 7.71 12.37 -7.01
N TYR A 8 7.26 11.14 -7.13
CA TYR A 8 6.50 10.56 -8.22
C TYR A 8 5.01 10.37 -7.91
N CYS A 9 4.49 10.98 -6.83
CA CYS A 9 3.10 10.79 -6.40
C CYS A 9 2.11 11.40 -7.39
N PHE A 10 1.22 10.59 -7.98
CA PHE A 10 0.18 11.06 -8.90
C PHE A 10 -0.87 11.96 -8.21
N ARG A 11 -1.04 11.83 -6.89
CA ARG A 11 -1.91 12.68 -6.07
C ARG A 11 -1.20 13.89 -5.45
N ARG A 12 -0.02 14.24 -5.92
CA ARG A 12 0.80 15.32 -5.35
C ARG A 12 0.09 16.67 -5.30
N GLU A 13 -0.75 16.94 -6.30
CA GLU A 13 -1.47 18.21 -6.41
C GLU A 13 -2.94 18.10 -5.96
N PHE A 14 -3.33 16.99 -5.35
CA PHE A 14 -4.69 16.79 -4.86
C PHE A 14 -4.96 17.72 -3.65
N PRO A 15 -6.10 18.48 -3.64
CA PRO A 15 -6.42 19.45 -2.59
C PRO A 15 -6.89 18.76 -1.30
N TYR A 16 -5.99 18.09 -0.61
CA TYR A 16 -6.30 17.37 0.64
C TYR A 16 -6.89 18.26 1.73
N GLY A 17 -6.50 19.55 1.78
CA GLY A 17 -7.00 20.52 2.77
C GLY A 17 -8.51 20.74 2.69
N GLU A 18 -9.08 20.67 1.49
CA GLU A 18 -10.52 20.84 1.24
C GLU A 18 -11.32 19.57 1.55
N ASN A 19 -10.69 18.41 1.60
CA ASN A 19 -11.31 17.09 1.74
C ASN A 19 -11.04 16.42 3.11
N GLN A 20 -10.53 17.15 4.10
CA GLN A 20 -10.19 16.61 5.43
C GLN A 20 -11.38 16.34 6.37
N ALA A 21 -12.60 16.52 5.92
CA ALA A 21 -13.79 16.37 6.75
C ALA A 21 -14.26 14.90 6.90
N TRP A 22 -13.32 13.92 6.96
CA TRP A 22 -13.71 12.52 7.06
C TRP A 22 -14.56 12.25 8.31
N ARG A 23 -14.17 12.71 9.49
CA ARG A 23 -14.94 12.52 10.73
C ARG A 23 -16.36 13.07 10.62
N LYS A 24 -16.52 14.27 10.07
CA LYS A 24 -17.84 14.89 9.88
C LYS A 24 -18.74 14.10 8.93
N ASN A 25 -18.15 13.47 7.91
CA ASN A 25 -18.86 12.75 6.86
C ASN A 25 -18.91 11.23 7.11
N TRP A 26 -18.21 10.73 8.14
CA TRP A 26 -18.05 9.31 8.37
C TRP A 26 -19.38 8.57 8.58
N PRO A 27 -20.33 9.04 9.41
CA PRO A 27 -21.63 8.37 9.57
C PRO A 27 -22.38 8.25 8.25
N LEU A 28 -22.41 9.33 7.44
CA LEU A 28 -23.05 9.31 6.13
C LEU A 28 -22.32 8.35 5.16
N THR A 29 -21.01 8.23 5.26
CA THR A 29 -20.24 7.30 4.46
C THR A 29 -20.59 5.86 4.80
N VAL A 30 -20.66 5.51 6.08
CA VAL A 30 -21.08 4.18 6.55
C VAL A 30 -22.49 3.84 6.07
N GLU A 31 -23.42 4.79 6.15
CA GLU A 31 -24.79 4.62 5.65
C GLU A 31 -24.82 4.31 4.15
N ARG A 32 -24.05 5.03 3.35
CA ARG A 32 -23.94 4.79 1.90
C ARG A 32 -23.34 3.42 1.59
N LEU A 33 -22.30 3.02 2.34
CA LEU A 33 -21.69 1.70 2.19
C LEU A 33 -22.67 0.59 2.59
N LYS A 34 -23.47 0.77 3.64
CA LYS A 34 -24.53 -0.18 4.06
C LYS A 34 -25.62 -0.34 2.98
N ALA A 35 -25.95 0.75 2.28
CA ALA A 35 -26.99 0.74 1.25
C ALA A 35 -26.58 -0.05 -0.02
N ASP A 36 -25.29 -0.13 -0.33
CA ASP A 36 -24.79 -0.84 -1.51
C ASP A 36 -24.45 -2.31 -1.18
N GLN A 37 -25.41 -3.18 -1.45
CA GLN A 37 -25.26 -4.63 -1.18
C GLN A 37 -24.25 -5.34 -2.10
N SER A 38 -23.75 -4.68 -3.15
CA SER A 38 -22.75 -5.26 -4.05
C SER A 38 -21.32 -5.16 -3.49
N LEU A 39 -21.09 -4.31 -2.48
CA LEU A 39 -19.79 -4.08 -1.89
C LEU A 39 -19.33 -5.26 -1.03
N SER A 40 -18.15 -5.76 -1.29
CA SER A 40 -17.50 -6.80 -0.49
C SER A 40 -16.15 -6.37 0.07
N GLU A 41 -15.61 -5.24 -0.40
CA GLU A 41 -14.31 -4.69 -0.01
C GLU A 41 -14.34 -3.17 0.01
N VAL A 42 -13.68 -2.56 0.99
CA VAL A 42 -13.41 -1.13 1.06
C VAL A 42 -11.91 -0.90 1.03
N ILE A 43 -11.47 0.09 0.24
CA ILE A 43 -10.06 0.48 0.14
C ILE A 43 -9.87 1.79 0.91
N LEU A 44 -9.04 1.74 1.96
CA LEU A 44 -8.57 2.91 2.68
C LEU A 44 -7.29 3.42 2.01
N SER A 45 -7.40 4.55 1.35
CA SER A 45 -6.35 5.13 0.51
C SER A 45 -6.53 6.66 0.48
N GLY A 46 -5.78 7.37 -0.37
CA GLY A 46 -5.97 8.82 -0.55
C GLY A 46 -4.70 9.59 -0.30
N GLY A 47 -4.55 10.26 0.85
CA GLY A 47 -3.27 10.46 1.48
C GLY A 47 -2.84 9.13 2.09
N ASP A 48 -1.95 9.15 3.05
CA ASP A 48 -1.63 7.91 3.76
C ASP A 48 -2.61 7.75 4.94
N PRO A 49 -3.42 6.68 4.98
CA PRO A 49 -4.42 6.50 6.04
C PRO A 49 -3.77 6.27 7.42
N LEU A 50 -2.53 5.78 7.49
CA LEU A 50 -1.81 5.63 8.76
C LEU A 50 -1.34 6.97 9.37
N THR A 51 -1.63 8.12 8.73
CA THR A 51 -1.51 9.44 9.37
C THR A 51 -2.62 9.73 10.37
N LEU A 52 -3.70 8.95 10.39
CA LEU A 52 -4.73 9.03 11.40
C LEU A 52 -4.22 8.46 12.74
N ASP A 53 -4.73 8.96 13.86
CA ASP A 53 -4.46 8.41 15.19
C ASP A 53 -5.17 7.05 15.41
N ASP A 54 -4.84 6.36 16.47
CA ASP A 54 -5.37 5.02 16.73
C ASP A 54 -6.85 5.05 17.11
N ASP A 55 -7.31 6.10 17.79
CA ASP A 55 -8.75 6.32 18.11
C ASP A 55 -9.58 6.46 16.81
N ALA A 56 -9.05 7.18 15.83
CA ALA A 56 -9.69 7.30 14.52
C ALA A 56 -9.74 5.96 13.77
N TRP A 57 -8.71 5.14 13.94
CA TRP A 57 -8.69 3.79 13.36
C TRP A 57 -9.72 2.87 14.02
N GLU A 58 -9.88 2.92 15.34
CA GLU A 58 -10.95 2.18 16.04
C GLU A 58 -12.33 2.59 15.52
N GLU A 59 -12.64 3.90 15.42
CA GLU A 59 -13.89 4.41 14.89
C GLU A 59 -14.17 3.91 13.45
N ILE A 60 -13.13 3.88 12.59
CA ILE A 60 -13.25 3.40 11.22
C ILE A 60 -13.52 1.89 11.18
N LEU A 61 -12.76 1.10 11.92
CA LEU A 61 -12.88 -0.35 11.92
C LEU A 61 -14.22 -0.81 12.49
N ASP A 62 -14.69 -0.16 13.56
CA ASP A 62 -15.99 -0.44 14.16
C ASP A 62 -17.12 -0.13 13.17
N GLY A 63 -17.11 1.06 12.55
CA GLY A 63 -18.11 1.43 11.57
C GLY A 63 -18.14 0.52 10.34
N LEU A 64 -16.98 0.09 9.86
CA LEU A 64 -16.89 -0.87 8.74
C LEU A 64 -17.34 -2.28 9.16
N SER A 65 -17.06 -2.68 10.40
CA SER A 65 -17.47 -3.97 10.95
C SER A 65 -18.98 -4.12 11.08
N GLU A 66 -19.74 -3.03 11.20
CA GLU A 66 -21.20 -3.04 11.22
C GLU A 66 -21.85 -3.28 9.86
N ILE A 67 -21.10 -3.30 8.75
CA ILE A 67 -21.62 -3.46 7.38
C ILE A 67 -21.66 -4.94 7.01
N PRO A 68 -22.83 -5.61 7.01
CA PRO A 68 -22.92 -7.08 6.96
C PRO A 68 -22.31 -7.71 5.70
N GLN A 69 -22.47 -7.05 4.54
CA GLN A 69 -21.99 -7.55 3.25
C GLN A 69 -20.49 -7.37 3.07
N LEU A 70 -19.84 -6.49 3.85
CA LEU A 70 -18.43 -6.22 3.76
C LEU A 70 -17.63 -7.40 4.34
N LYS A 71 -16.65 -7.88 3.58
CA LYS A 71 -15.80 -9.03 3.92
C LYS A 71 -14.36 -8.64 4.20
N ARG A 72 -13.86 -7.58 3.52
CA ARG A 72 -12.45 -7.20 3.53
C ARG A 72 -12.26 -5.70 3.60
N ILE A 73 -11.16 -5.32 4.21
CA ILE A 73 -10.59 -3.97 4.10
C ILE A 73 -9.22 -4.08 3.45
N ARG A 74 -8.89 -3.10 2.60
CA ARG A 74 -7.55 -2.97 2.03
C ARG A 74 -6.98 -1.61 2.38
N ILE A 75 -5.81 -1.62 2.99
CA ILE A 75 -5.14 -0.42 3.51
C ILE A 75 -3.91 -0.17 2.64
N HIS A 76 -3.83 0.99 2.01
CA HIS A 76 -2.67 1.41 1.24
C HIS A 76 -1.85 2.41 2.04
N SER A 77 -0.64 2.04 2.46
CA SER A 77 0.22 2.90 3.25
C SER A 77 1.70 2.72 2.91
N ARG A 78 2.44 3.82 2.95
CA ARG A 78 3.90 3.82 2.91
C ARG A 78 4.53 3.97 4.31
N LEU A 79 3.74 4.31 5.32
CA LEU A 79 4.27 4.60 6.65
C LEU A 79 4.98 3.41 7.31
N PRO A 80 4.58 2.15 7.16
CA PRO A 80 5.36 1.03 7.72
C PRO A 80 6.79 0.94 7.20
N ILE A 81 7.04 1.48 6.00
CA ILE A 81 8.37 1.52 5.38
C ILE A 81 9.16 2.76 5.84
N MET A 82 8.50 3.90 5.99
CA MET A 82 9.17 5.18 6.24
C MET A 82 9.21 5.55 7.73
N ILE A 83 8.24 5.12 8.51
CA ILE A 83 8.07 5.39 9.94
C ILE A 83 7.51 4.12 10.60
N PRO A 84 8.31 3.04 10.77
CA PRO A 84 7.83 1.77 11.32
C PRO A 84 7.16 1.92 12.69
N SER A 85 7.62 2.87 13.52
CA SER A 85 7.06 3.17 14.83
C SER A 85 5.60 3.67 14.81
N ARG A 86 5.06 4.03 13.61
CA ARG A 86 3.63 4.35 13.46
C ARG A 86 2.75 3.11 13.61
N VAL A 87 3.29 1.94 13.42
CA VAL A 87 2.59 0.67 13.68
C VAL A 87 2.67 0.39 15.18
N THR A 88 1.65 0.84 15.90
CA THR A 88 1.53 0.69 17.36
C THR A 88 0.91 -0.66 17.74
N GLN A 89 1.06 -1.09 18.97
CA GLN A 89 0.39 -2.30 19.46
C GLN A 89 -1.13 -2.09 19.53
N GLU A 90 -1.56 -0.87 19.84
CA GLU A 90 -2.97 -0.47 19.87
C GLU A 90 -3.61 -0.62 18.49
N TRP A 91 -2.94 -0.14 17.43
CA TRP A 91 -3.41 -0.28 16.05
C TRP A 91 -3.46 -1.74 15.61
N LEU A 92 -2.44 -2.54 15.94
CA LEU A 92 -2.43 -3.98 15.63
C LEU A 92 -3.57 -4.71 16.35
N ALA A 93 -3.79 -4.42 17.63
CA ALA A 93 -4.88 -5.00 18.41
C ALA A 93 -6.27 -4.61 17.85
N ALA A 94 -6.43 -3.38 17.33
CA ALA A 94 -7.66 -2.96 16.68
C ALA A 94 -7.94 -3.77 15.40
N LEU A 95 -6.91 -4.01 14.58
CA LEU A 95 -7.03 -4.87 13.38
C LEU A 95 -7.35 -6.32 13.75
N GLU A 96 -6.73 -6.86 14.80
CA GLU A 96 -6.96 -8.24 15.25
C GLU A 96 -8.39 -8.46 15.75
N ARG A 97 -8.99 -7.44 16.39
CA ARG A 97 -10.40 -7.47 16.82
C ARG A 97 -11.39 -7.30 15.67
N CYS A 98 -10.95 -6.73 14.56
CA CYS A 98 -11.82 -6.47 13.42
C CYS A 98 -12.25 -7.79 12.76
N ARG A 99 -13.56 -7.95 12.50
CA ARG A 99 -14.08 -9.16 11.82
C ARG A 99 -13.73 -9.26 10.34
N LEU A 100 -13.27 -8.15 9.73
CA LEU A 100 -12.97 -8.08 8.30
C LEU A 100 -11.56 -8.61 8.02
N GLU A 101 -11.43 -9.38 6.95
CA GLU A 101 -10.10 -9.77 6.45
C GLU A 101 -9.29 -8.52 6.05
N CYS A 102 -8.13 -8.36 6.65
CA CYS A 102 -7.28 -7.21 6.38
C CYS A 102 -6.22 -7.54 5.32
N VAL A 103 -6.15 -6.71 4.28
CA VAL A 103 -5.07 -6.72 3.28
C VAL A 103 -4.34 -5.39 3.36
N MET A 104 -3.05 -5.42 3.64
CA MET A 104 -2.23 -4.22 3.64
C MET A 104 -1.32 -4.18 2.44
N VAL A 105 -1.43 -3.12 1.64
CA VAL A 105 -0.57 -2.85 0.49
C VAL A 105 0.45 -1.80 0.90
N ILE A 106 1.70 -2.24 1.09
CA ILE A 106 2.82 -1.35 1.37
C ILE A 106 3.44 -0.80 0.09
N HIS A 107 4.26 0.24 0.20
CA HIS A 107 4.93 0.88 -0.93
C HIS A 107 6.44 0.91 -0.69
N ALA A 108 7.16 -0.11 -1.14
CA ALA A 108 8.62 -0.15 -1.21
C ALA A 108 9.08 -0.26 -2.66
N ASN A 109 10.02 0.58 -3.08
CA ASN A 109 10.53 0.62 -4.45
C ASN A 109 11.95 0.03 -4.58
N HIS A 110 12.68 -0.07 -3.48
CA HIS A 110 14.08 -0.50 -3.50
C HIS A 110 14.39 -1.42 -2.30
N PRO A 111 15.24 -2.44 -2.45
CA PRO A 111 15.58 -3.35 -1.35
C PRO A 111 16.21 -2.65 -0.13
N ALA A 112 16.86 -1.51 -0.31
CA ALA A 112 17.42 -0.71 0.79
C ALA A 112 16.35 -0.06 1.71
N GLU A 113 15.09 -0.02 1.29
CA GLU A 113 13.98 0.45 2.12
C GLU A 113 13.52 -0.62 3.15
N LEU A 114 14.00 -1.85 3.03
CA LEU A 114 13.61 -3.00 3.86
C LEU A 114 14.75 -3.37 4.82
N ASP A 115 15.02 -2.49 5.78
CA ASP A 115 16.01 -2.70 6.83
C ASP A 115 15.48 -3.60 7.97
N SER A 116 16.25 -3.75 9.04
CA SER A 116 15.89 -4.62 10.16
C SER A 116 14.67 -4.11 10.96
N GLU A 117 14.51 -2.79 11.08
CA GLU A 117 13.39 -2.17 11.79
C GLU A 117 12.09 -2.34 10.99
N VAL A 118 12.13 -2.04 9.69
CA VAL A 118 11.01 -2.28 8.77
C VAL A 118 10.61 -3.76 8.76
N ARG A 119 11.60 -4.66 8.67
CA ARG A 119 11.34 -6.10 8.71
C ARG A 119 10.63 -6.53 9.99
N ALA A 120 11.08 -6.07 11.15
CA ALA A 120 10.43 -6.36 12.42
C ALA A 120 8.98 -5.85 12.45
N CYS A 121 8.76 -4.61 12.01
CA CYS A 121 7.43 -4.01 11.88
C CYS A 121 6.51 -4.85 10.97
N LEU A 122 6.97 -5.20 9.76
CA LEU A 122 6.17 -5.97 8.80
C LEU A 122 5.87 -7.39 9.30
N HIS A 123 6.75 -8.00 10.08
CA HIS A 123 6.48 -9.29 10.72
C HIS A 123 5.32 -9.20 11.73
N GLU A 124 5.24 -8.12 12.52
CA GLU A 124 4.10 -7.91 13.43
C GLU A 124 2.80 -7.68 12.63
N VAL A 125 2.82 -6.82 11.61
CA VAL A 125 1.64 -6.58 10.74
C VAL A 125 1.18 -7.87 10.05
N SER A 126 2.11 -8.75 9.65
CA SER A 126 1.79 -10.02 8.98
C SER A 126 1.01 -11.02 9.83
N ARG A 127 0.87 -10.78 11.14
CA ARG A 127 0.06 -11.60 12.04
C ARG A 127 -1.43 -11.29 11.94
N VAL A 128 -1.75 -10.05 11.53
CA VAL A 128 -3.13 -9.52 11.50
C VAL A 128 -3.58 -9.11 10.10
N ALA A 129 -2.70 -9.13 9.11
CA ALA A 129 -3.01 -8.74 7.73
C ALA A 129 -2.21 -9.55 6.70
N THR A 130 -2.80 -9.76 5.51
CA THR A 130 -2.05 -10.19 4.34
C THR A 130 -1.27 -9.02 3.76
N LEU A 131 0.06 -9.18 3.60
CA LEU A 131 0.92 -8.11 3.13
C LEU A 131 1.23 -8.24 1.64
N LEU A 132 0.97 -7.17 0.91
CA LEU A 132 1.27 -7.02 -0.50
C LEU A 132 2.15 -5.78 -0.70
N ASN A 133 3.01 -5.79 -1.71
CA ASN A 133 3.78 -4.61 -2.10
C ASN A 133 3.36 -4.11 -3.47
N GLN A 134 3.11 -2.81 -3.59
CA GLN A 134 3.12 -2.13 -4.88
C GLN A 134 4.31 -1.18 -4.96
N SER A 135 5.03 -1.26 -6.06
CA SER A 135 6.16 -0.38 -6.36
C SER A 135 5.91 0.39 -7.64
N VAL A 136 6.64 1.47 -7.84
CA VAL A 136 6.69 2.21 -9.11
C VAL A 136 8.02 1.93 -9.77
N LEU A 137 8.00 1.62 -11.07
CA LEU A 137 9.22 1.44 -11.87
C LEU A 137 9.83 2.81 -12.18
N LEU A 138 11.05 3.03 -11.69
CA LEU A 138 11.73 4.31 -11.68
C LEU A 138 13.13 4.19 -12.27
N ARG A 139 13.39 4.92 -13.34
CA ARG A 139 14.70 4.96 -14.01
C ARG A 139 15.81 5.36 -13.05
N GLY A 140 16.90 4.57 -13.07
CA GLY A 140 18.08 4.79 -12.23
C GLY A 140 17.88 4.48 -10.74
N ILE A 141 16.73 3.91 -10.37
CA ILE A 141 16.43 3.50 -9.00
C ILE A 141 16.20 1.98 -8.92
N ASN A 142 15.25 1.46 -9.70
CA ASN A 142 14.87 0.06 -9.65
C ASN A 142 14.55 -0.53 -11.03
N ASP A 143 15.04 0.06 -12.09
CA ASP A 143 14.87 -0.36 -13.48
C ASP A 143 15.85 -1.48 -13.92
N GLU A 144 16.66 -1.97 -12.98
CA GLU A 144 17.58 -3.07 -13.21
C GLU A 144 17.07 -4.40 -12.65
N ILE A 145 17.28 -5.49 -13.40
CA ILE A 145 16.85 -6.84 -13.01
C ILE A 145 17.44 -7.29 -11.65
N SER A 146 18.69 -6.92 -11.36
CA SER A 146 19.35 -7.21 -10.10
C SER A 146 18.61 -6.59 -8.91
N THR A 147 18.19 -5.34 -9.04
CA THR A 147 17.47 -4.59 -8.01
C THR A 147 16.05 -5.13 -7.81
N GLN A 148 15.31 -5.41 -8.90
CA GLN A 148 13.97 -6.00 -8.82
C GLN A 148 13.99 -7.40 -8.18
N ARG A 149 14.98 -8.22 -8.54
CA ARG A 149 15.14 -9.52 -7.91
C ARG A 149 15.40 -9.41 -6.41
N GLN A 150 16.35 -8.55 -6.01
CA GLN A 150 16.66 -8.32 -4.60
C GLN A 150 15.46 -7.76 -3.84
N LEU A 151 14.69 -6.85 -4.44
CA LEU A 151 13.47 -6.32 -3.82
C LEU A 151 12.46 -7.43 -3.58
N SER A 152 12.19 -8.28 -4.58
CA SER A 152 11.24 -9.39 -4.45
C SER A 152 11.67 -10.41 -3.38
N GLU A 153 12.96 -10.77 -3.33
CA GLU A 153 13.53 -11.67 -2.32
C GLU A 153 13.42 -11.05 -0.90
N ARG A 154 13.78 -9.76 -0.75
CA ARG A 154 13.66 -9.05 0.53
C ARG A 154 12.22 -8.88 1.00
N LEU A 155 11.28 -8.64 0.08
CA LEU A 155 9.85 -8.58 0.41
C LEU A 155 9.39 -9.91 1.01
N LEU A 156 9.76 -11.05 0.40
CA LEU A 156 9.41 -12.36 0.94
C LEU A 156 10.00 -12.59 2.35
N GLU A 157 11.25 -12.18 2.58
CA GLU A 157 11.86 -12.22 3.92
C GLU A 157 11.07 -11.40 4.95
N CYS A 158 10.39 -10.34 4.50
CA CYS A 158 9.48 -9.51 5.30
C CYS A 158 8.04 -10.03 5.33
N ARG A 159 7.75 -11.23 4.80
CA ARG A 159 6.39 -11.82 4.66
C ARG A 159 5.45 -11.02 3.77
N VAL A 160 6.00 -10.29 2.80
CA VAL A 160 5.28 -9.46 1.84
C VAL A 160 5.34 -10.11 0.46
N ILE A 161 4.21 -10.17 -0.23
CA ILE A 161 4.14 -10.68 -1.60
C ILE A 161 4.26 -9.51 -2.57
N PRO A 162 5.17 -9.55 -3.57
CA PRO A 162 5.17 -8.61 -4.67
C PRO A 162 3.82 -8.64 -5.40
N TYR A 163 3.17 -7.48 -5.52
CA TYR A 163 1.82 -7.42 -6.08
C TYR A 163 1.79 -6.65 -7.40
N TYR A 164 2.06 -5.35 -7.36
CA TYR A 164 2.11 -4.51 -8.55
C TYR A 164 3.48 -3.85 -8.74
N LEU A 165 3.92 -3.78 -9.99
CA LEU A 165 4.94 -2.88 -10.47
C LEU A 165 4.25 -1.87 -11.41
N ASN A 166 3.96 -0.68 -10.89
CA ASN A 166 3.30 0.36 -11.67
C ASN A 166 4.31 1.06 -12.57
N LEU A 167 3.95 1.26 -13.83
CA LEU A 167 4.65 2.23 -14.67
C LEU A 167 4.38 3.64 -14.12
N LEU A 168 5.34 4.53 -14.31
CA LEU A 168 5.27 5.88 -13.75
C LEU A 168 4.12 6.68 -14.38
N ASP A 169 3.28 7.29 -13.54
CA ASP A 169 2.32 8.30 -13.98
C ASP A 169 3.03 9.59 -14.40
N ARG A 170 2.50 10.22 -15.45
CA ARG A 170 3.03 11.49 -15.96
C ARG A 170 2.68 12.65 -15.04
N VAL A 171 3.45 12.80 -13.96
CA VAL A 171 3.31 13.90 -13.01
C VAL A 171 4.41 14.93 -13.19
N ARG A 172 4.10 16.18 -12.88
CA ARG A 172 5.03 17.31 -13.01
C ARG A 172 6.31 17.07 -12.20
N GLY A 173 7.47 17.18 -12.87
CA GLY A 173 8.78 17.02 -12.23
C GLY A 173 9.26 15.58 -12.03
N ALA A 174 8.55 14.57 -12.57
CA ALA A 174 8.92 13.15 -12.46
C ALA A 174 9.45 12.52 -13.77
N ALA A 175 9.45 13.25 -14.88
CA ALA A 175 9.78 12.71 -16.22
C ALA A 175 11.17 12.03 -16.30
N HIS A 176 12.13 12.45 -15.48
CA HIS A 176 13.47 11.85 -15.45
C HIS A 176 13.48 10.43 -14.84
N PHE A 177 12.40 10.01 -14.20
CA PHE A 177 12.20 8.65 -13.70
C PHE A 177 11.45 7.75 -14.68
N GLU A 178 11.03 8.27 -15.83
CA GLU A 178 10.19 7.50 -16.75
C GLU A 178 10.98 6.32 -17.37
N VAL A 179 10.39 5.12 -17.29
CA VAL A 179 10.80 3.90 -17.96
C VAL A 179 9.70 3.58 -18.97
N SER A 180 10.05 3.22 -20.20
CA SER A 180 9.04 2.93 -21.22
C SER A 180 8.28 1.63 -20.92
N ASP A 181 7.11 1.45 -21.54
CA ASP A 181 6.30 0.25 -21.41
C ASP A 181 7.07 -0.98 -21.90
N GLU A 182 7.78 -0.86 -23.00
CA GLU A 182 8.58 -1.91 -23.60
C GLU A 182 9.72 -2.35 -22.67
N GLU A 183 10.43 -1.40 -22.07
CA GLU A 183 11.47 -1.69 -21.08
C GLU A 183 10.88 -2.40 -19.83
N GLY A 184 9.71 -1.97 -19.37
CA GLY A 184 9.00 -2.61 -18.28
C GLY A 184 8.60 -4.05 -18.58
N VAL A 185 8.09 -4.32 -19.79
CA VAL A 185 7.76 -5.68 -20.24
C VAL A 185 9.01 -6.56 -20.32
N VAL A 186 10.12 -6.05 -20.88
CA VAL A 186 11.39 -6.77 -20.95
C VAL A 186 11.90 -7.11 -19.55
N LEU A 187 11.81 -6.18 -18.61
CA LEU A 187 12.23 -6.39 -17.22
C LEU A 187 11.43 -7.53 -16.55
N ILE A 188 10.10 -7.52 -16.70
CA ILE A 188 9.26 -8.61 -16.17
C ILE A 188 9.60 -9.95 -16.80
N GLU A 189 9.87 -10.01 -18.10
CA GLU A 189 10.29 -11.25 -18.76
C GLU A 189 11.63 -11.77 -18.24
N GLN A 190 12.58 -10.88 -17.98
CA GLN A 190 13.84 -11.23 -17.33
C GLN A 190 13.65 -11.74 -15.89
N MET A 191 12.66 -11.19 -15.14
CA MET A 191 12.32 -11.68 -13.81
C MET A 191 11.75 -13.11 -13.88
N ARG A 192 10.85 -13.39 -14.85
CA ARG A 192 10.25 -14.73 -15.07
C ARG A 192 11.30 -15.82 -15.29
N GLN A 193 12.42 -15.48 -15.90
CA GLN A 193 13.52 -16.43 -16.14
C GLN A 193 14.36 -16.72 -14.88
N ARG A 194 14.22 -15.92 -13.81
CA ARG A 194 15.12 -15.95 -12.65
C ARG A 194 14.44 -16.14 -11.31
N LEU A 195 13.12 -15.96 -11.25
CA LEU A 195 12.35 -16.00 -10.02
C LEU A 195 11.12 -16.92 -10.14
N PRO A 196 10.70 -17.56 -9.08
CA PRO A 196 9.41 -18.27 -9.05
C PRO A 196 8.25 -17.28 -9.22
N GLY A 197 7.14 -17.74 -9.82
CA GLY A 197 6.04 -16.88 -10.23
C GLY A 197 5.43 -16.01 -9.13
N TYR A 198 5.41 -16.48 -7.89
CA TYR A 198 4.88 -15.72 -6.75
C TYR A 198 5.76 -14.53 -6.31
N LEU A 199 7.00 -14.44 -6.83
CA LEU A 199 7.91 -13.30 -6.61
C LEU A 199 7.92 -12.29 -7.75
N ILE A 200 7.07 -12.49 -8.76
CA ILE A 200 7.00 -11.60 -9.93
C ILE A 200 5.77 -10.71 -9.80
N PRO A 201 5.96 -9.39 -9.62
CA PRO A 201 4.82 -8.48 -9.57
C PRO A 201 4.12 -8.38 -10.92
N ARG A 202 2.84 -8.06 -10.90
CA ARG A 202 2.11 -7.72 -12.13
C ARG A 202 2.48 -6.31 -12.59
N LEU A 203 3.02 -6.19 -13.80
CA LEU A 203 3.22 -4.89 -14.42
C LEU A 203 1.87 -4.26 -14.77
N VAL A 204 1.66 -3.03 -14.36
CA VAL A 204 0.42 -2.28 -14.58
C VAL A 204 0.71 -0.84 -14.99
N ARG A 205 -0.19 -0.27 -15.79
CA ARG A 205 -0.30 1.16 -16.08
C ARG A 205 -1.74 1.56 -15.76
N ASP A 206 -1.90 2.61 -14.95
CA ASP A 206 -3.21 3.22 -14.65
C ASP A 206 -3.64 4.19 -15.73
#